data_b2b651b30b3baae79998bebe4790b751
#
_entry.id   b2b651b30b3baae79998bebe4790b751
#
_cell.length_a   1.000
_cell.length_b   1.000
_cell.length_c   1.000
_cell.angle_alpha   90.00
_cell.angle_beta   90.00
_cell.angle_gamma   90.00
#
_symmetry.space_group_name_H-M   'P 1'
#
loop_
_entity.id
_entity.type
_entity.pdbx_description
1 polymer ?
#
loop_
_entity_poly.entity_id
_entity_poly.type
_entity_poly.pdbx_seq_one_letter_code
_entity_poly.pdbx_strand_id
1 'polypeptide(L)'
;MTTGAPLPLVRTALAIAGLMLTAVIVSAVPARADLRVCNESSNPVSIALGYRAERGWQSEGWWVAPQGQCAVVFQGDLNSRFYYLYVADDLGGGAWDGDNFLCTRDETFTIFDTENCLARGYERTGFFEVDTQNRSDWTLQLKDPVNNDTAEPDAGADDAPLEGEVPAE
;
A
#
# COMPACT_ATOMS: atom_id res chain seq x y z
N MET A 1 53.85 -20.48 80.25
CA MET A 1 52.64 -19.71 80.55
C MET A 1 52.63 -18.58 79.58
N THR A 2 51.99 -18.70 78.45
CA THR A 2 51.85 -17.61 77.45
C THR A 2 50.52 -17.76 76.77
N THR A 3 49.70 -16.86 77.12
CA THR A 3 48.30 -16.74 76.68
C THR A 3 48.26 -16.07 75.29
N GLY A 4 47.88 -16.85 74.29
CA GLY A 4 47.66 -16.30 72.93
C GLY A 4 46.23 -15.88 72.77
N ALA A 5 46.02 -14.60 72.42
CA ALA A 5 44.73 -14.03 72.08
C ALA A 5 44.35 -14.38 70.66
N PRO A 6 43.06 -14.71 70.36
CA PRO A 6 42.60 -14.92 69.00
C PRO A 6 42.34 -13.62 68.28
N LEU A 7 42.80 -13.52 67.03
CA LEU A 7 42.50 -12.48 66.07
C LEU A 7 41.05 -12.59 65.55
N PRO A 8 40.33 -11.49 65.38
CA PRO A 8 39.01 -11.54 64.82
C PRO A 8 39.07 -11.68 63.29
N LEU A 9 38.41 -12.74 62.80
CA LEU A 9 38.14 -12.97 61.39
C LEU A 9 37.19 -11.89 60.84
N VAL A 10 37.73 -10.99 60.07
CA VAL A 10 36.94 -10.05 59.28
C VAL A 10 36.28 -10.78 58.15
N ARG A 11 34.99 -11.03 58.26
CA ARG A 11 34.15 -11.56 57.17
C ARG A 11 33.87 -10.42 56.19
N THR A 12 34.62 -10.37 55.12
CA THR A 12 34.29 -9.56 53.95
C THR A 12 33.16 -10.22 53.18
N ALA A 13 31.96 -9.72 53.38
CA ALA A 13 30.83 -10.08 52.57
C ALA A 13 30.97 -9.39 51.19
N LEU A 14 31.41 -10.12 50.17
CA LEU A 14 31.31 -9.67 48.78
C LEU A 14 29.82 -9.68 48.38
N ALA A 15 29.20 -8.52 48.33
CA ALA A 15 27.92 -8.34 47.67
C ALA A 15 28.14 -8.37 46.16
N ILE A 16 27.88 -9.51 45.55
CA ILE A 16 27.82 -9.67 44.09
C ILE A 16 26.46 -9.06 43.65
N ALA A 17 26.46 -7.78 43.29
CA ALA A 17 25.34 -7.15 42.62
C ALA A 17 25.27 -7.72 41.20
N GLY A 18 24.48 -8.80 41.03
CA GLY A 18 24.15 -9.34 39.73
C GLY A 18 23.31 -8.35 38.92
N LEU A 19 23.99 -7.61 38.06
CA LEU A 19 23.31 -6.75 37.04
C LEU A 19 22.66 -7.70 36.02
N MET A 20 21.38 -8.01 36.23
CA MET A 20 20.55 -8.71 35.25
C MET A 20 20.32 -7.77 34.07
N LEU A 21 21.23 -7.84 33.10
CA LEU A 21 21.05 -7.22 31.78
C LEU A 21 20.01 -8.05 31.03
N THR A 22 18.74 -7.70 31.16
CA THR A 22 17.67 -8.26 30.34
C THR A 22 17.87 -7.80 28.90
N ALA A 23 18.52 -8.63 28.10
CA ALA A 23 18.60 -8.42 26.65
C ALA A 23 17.18 -8.56 26.08
N VAL A 24 16.55 -7.42 25.76
CA VAL A 24 15.32 -7.39 24.97
C VAL A 24 15.71 -7.82 23.55
N ILE A 25 15.47 -9.08 23.23
CA ILE A 25 15.61 -9.60 21.88
C ILE A 25 14.44 -9.00 21.08
N VAL A 26 14.68 -7.86 20.43
CA VAL A 26 13.78 -7.34 19.43
C VAL A 26 13.88 -8.29 18.25
N SER A 27 12.90 -9.20 18.11
CA SER A 27 12.75 -10.03 16.93
C SER A 27 12.47 -9.11 15.75
N ALA A 28 13.50 -8.81 14.94
CA ALA A 28 13.30 -8.13 13.66
C ALA A 28 12.48 -9.08 12.78
N VAL A 29 11.21 -8.76 12.59
CA VAL A 29 10.39 -9.40 11.56
C VAL A 29 11.05 -9.06 10.23
N PRO A 30 11.49 -10.06 9.42
CA PRO A 30 12.05 -9.76 8.12
C PRO A 30 11.04 -8.95 7.32
N ALA A 31 11.43 -7.75 6.90
CA ALA A 31 10.65 -6.97 5.96
C ALA A 31 10.54 -7.82 4.68
N ARG A 32 9.35 -8.32 4.38
CA ARG A 32 9.10 -8.98 3.11
C ARG A 32 9.02 -7.91 2.04
N ALA A 33 9.80 -8.08 1.02
CA ALA A 33 9.68 -7.33 -0.20
C ALA A 33 8.43 -7.82 -0.93
N ASP A 34 7.42 -6.98 -1.05
CA ASP A 34 6.12 -7.34 -1.61
C ASP A 34 5.50 -6.11 -2.30
N LEU A 35 4.63 -6.32 -3.28
CA LEU A 35 3.68 -5.29 -3.70
C LEU A 35 2.38 -5.47 -2.89
N ARG A 36 2.03 -4.44 -2.17
CA ARG A 36 0.87 -4.42 -1.28
C ARG A 36 -0.09 -3.32 -1.67
N VAL A 37 -1.38 -3.63 -1.66
CA VAL A 37 -2.45 -2.65 -1.83
C VAL A 37 -3.23 -2.57 -0.53
N CYS A 38 -3.25 -1.39 0.08
CA CYS A 38 -4.00 -1.10 1.31
C CYS A 38 -5.26 -0.33 0.93
N ASN A 39 -6.41 -0.89 1.26
CA ASN A 39 -7.71 -0.34 0.94
C ASN A 39 -8.15 0.67 2.01
N GLU A 40 -8.02 1.96 1.69
CA GLU A 40 -8.53 3.07 2.49
C GLU A 40 -9.85 3.64 1.92
N SER A 41 -10.45 2.96 0.94
CA SER A 41 -11.75 3.32 0.40
C SER A 41 -12.91 2.86 1.29
N SER A 42 -14.13 3.28 0.95
CA SER A 42 -15.33 3.01 1.76
C SER A 42 -15.83 1.57 1.66
N ASN A 43 -15.46 0.84 0.60
CA ASN A 43 -15.99 -0.49 0.29
C ASN A 43 -14.88 -1.55 0.19
N PRO A 44 -15.21 -2.85 0.31
CA PRO A 44 -14.30 -3.92 -0.11
C PRO A 44 -13.97 -3.79 -1.59
N VAL A 45 -12.75 -4.19 -1.96
CA VAL A 45 -12.30 -4.12 -3.34
C VAL A 45 -11.70 -5.44 -3.80
N SER A 46 -11.87 -5.74 -5.09
CA SER A 46 -11.24 -6.85 -5.80
C SER A 46 -10.13 -6.31 -6.71
N ILE A 47 -8.94 -6.87 -6.60
CA ILE A 47 -7.72 -6.35 -7.22
C ILE A 47 -7.20 -7.35 -8.26
N ALA A 48 -6.89 -6.86 -9.46
CA ALA A 48 -6.12 -7.58 -10.46
C ALA A 48 -4.78 -6.90 -10.70
N LEU A 49 -3.75 -7.70 -10.95
CA LEU A 49 -2.37 -7.29 -11.18
C LEU A 49 -1.91 -7.66 -12.57
N GLY A 50 -1.24 -6.74 -13.25
CA GLY A 50 -0.52 -6.96 -14.50
C GLY A 50 0.97 -6.65 -14.31
N TYR A 51 1.82 -7.51 -14.84
CA TYR A 51 3.27 -7.33 -14.75
C TYR A 51 4.02 -8.11 -15.81
N ARG A 52 5.31 -7.81 -15.95
CA ARG A 52 6.19 -8.55 -16.84
C ARG A 52 6.88 -9.66 -16.07
N ALA A 53 6.43 -10.90 -16.30
CA ALA A 53 7.03 -12.11 -15.78
C ALA A 53 8.17 -12.61 -16.70
N GLU A 54 8.87 -13.67 -16.32
CA GLU A 54 9.93 -14.28 -17.13
C GLU A 54 9.45 -14.73 -18.54
N ARG A 55 8.20 -15.18 -18.63
CA ARG A 55 7.57 -15.67 -19.86
C ARG A 55 6.89 -14.59 -20.69
N GLY A 56 6.99 -13.33 -20.30
CA GLY A 56 6.32 -12.20 -20.94
C GLY A 56 5.31 -11.52 -20.04
N TRP A 57 4.34 -10.84 -20.64
CA TRP A 57 3.28 -10.18 -19.90
C TRP A 57 2.33 -11.20 -19.26
N GLN A 58 1.90 -10.90 -18.05
CA GLN A 58 0.99 -11.73 -17.28
C GLN A 58 0.01 -10.82 -16.53
N SER A 59 -1.24 -11.27 -16.42
CA SER A 59 -2.23 -10.71 -15.51
C SER A 59 -2.77 -11.79 -14.59
N GLU A 60 -3.02 -11.42 -13.35
CA GLU A 60 -3.54 -12.28 -12.29
C GLU A 60 -4.62 -11.58 -11.50
N GLY A 61 -5.52 -12.31 -10.90
CA GLY A 61 -6.60 -11.83 -10.02
C GLY A 61 -7.41 -13.01 -9.49
N TRP A 62 -8.22 -12.84 -8.51
CA TRP A 62 -8.53 -11.61 -7.79
C TRP A 62 -8.03 -11.71 -6.37
N TRP A 63 -7.47 -10.64 -5.84
CA TRP A 63 -7.21 -10.48 -4.42
C TRP A 63 -8.25 -9.55 -3.83
N VAL A 64 -8.89 -9.97 -2.72
CA VAL A 64 -9.88 -9.15 -2.03
C VAL A 64 -9.19 -8.40 -0.88
N ALA A 65 -9.40 -7.09 -0.81
CA ALA A 65 -8.99 -6.26 0.31
C ALA A 65 -10.23 -5.63 0.94
N PRO A 66 -10.68 -6.12 2.12
CA PRO A 66 -11.73 -5.43 2.88
C PRO A 66 -11.32 -4.00 3.24
N GLN A 67 -12.30 -3.14 3.51
CA GLN A 67 -12.05 -1.77 3.98
C GLN A 67 -11.07 -1.76 5.17
N GLY A 68 -10.07 -0.89 5.13
CA GLY A 68 -9.04 -0.74 6.15
C GLY A 68 -8.00 -1.87 6.21
N GLN A 69 -8.02 -2.83 5.26
CA GLN A 69 -7.07 -3.92 5.19
C GLN A 69 -6.18 -3.84 3.95
N CYS A 70 -5.08 -4.58 3.98
CA CYS A 70 -4.15 -4.66 2.87
C CYS A 70 -4.12 -6.07 2.28
N ALA A 71 -4.03 -6.18 0.96
CA ALA A 71 -3.73 -7.42 0.24
C ALA A 71 -2.30 -7.37 -0.31
N VAL A 72 -1.58 -8.49 -0.22
CA VAL A 72 -0.30 -8.70 -0.91
C VAL A 72 -0.64 -9.27 -2.29
N VAL A 73 -0.45 -8.47 -3.34
CA VAL A 73 -0.78 -8.86 -4.72
C VAL A 73 0.41 -9.40 -5.49
N PHE A 74 1.63 -9.13 -5.03
CA PHE A 74 2.86 -9.75 -5.54
C PHE A 74 3.78 -10.06 -4.36
N GLN A 75 4.28 -11.30 -4.29
CA GLN A 75 5.16 -11.76 -3.21
C GLN A 75 6.61 -11.83 -3.69
N GLY A 76 7.52 -11.35 -2.89
CA GLY A 76 8.94 -11.32 -3.18
C GLY A 76 9.41 -10.01 -3.77
N ASP A 77 10.73 -9.93 -4.04
CA ASP A 77 11.37 -8.72 -4.54
C ASP A 77 10.77 -8.24 -5.86
N LEU A 78 10.38 -6.97 -5.90
CA LEU A 78 9.91 -6.35 -7.13
C LEU A 78 11.10 -6.19 -8.08
N ASN A 79 10.98 -6.80 -9.26
CA ASN A 79 12.02 -6.85 -10.28
C ASN A 79 11.74 -5.94 -11.48
N SER A 80 10.64 -5.19 -11.43
CA SER A 80 10.24 -4.20 -12.44
C SER A 80 9.94 -2.87 -11.76
N ARG A 81 10.19 -1.78 -12.50
CA ARG A 81 9.80 -0.45 -12.07
C ARG A 81 8.30 -0.25 -12.12
N PHE A 82 7.64 -0.81 -13.16
CA PHE A 82 6.22 -0.60 -13.41
C PHE A 82 5.43 -1.88 -13.20
N TYR A 83 4.35 -1.74 -12.44
CA TYR A 83 3.30 -2.72 -12.26
C TYR A 83 1.97 -2.09 -12.64
N TYR A 84 0.99 -2.89 -12.97
CA TYR A 84 -0.30 -2.42 -13.45
C TYR A 84 -1.40 -3.00 -12.58
N LEU A 85 -2.34 -2.17 -12.14
CA LEU A 85 -3.43 -2.59 -11.29
C LEU A 85 -4.77 -2.21 -11.92
N TYR A 86 -5.73 -3.09 -11.76
CA TYR A 86 -7.14 -2.80 -11.89
C TYR A 86 -7.82 -3.16 -10.58
N VAL A 87 -8.64 -2.25 -10.06
CA VAL A 87 -9.31 -2.46 -8.78
C VAL A 87 -10.80 -2.17 -8.97
N ALA A 88 -11.63 -3.16 -8.70
CA ALA A 88 -13.07 -3.03 -8.71
C ALA A 88 -13.60 -2.77 -7.30
N ASP A 89 -14.54 -1.84 -7.17
CA ASP A 89 -15.33 -1.65 -5.97
C ASP A 89 -16.46 -2.70 -5.95
N ASP A 90 -16.44 -3.59 -4.97
CA ASP A 90 -17.34 -4.73 -4.92
C ASP A 90 -18.79 -4.34 -4.56
N LEU A 91 -19.04 -3.16 -4.04
CA LEU A 91 -20.36 -2.68 -3.61
C LEU A 91 -20.82 -1.42 -4.34
N GLY A 92 -19.90 -0.50 -4.62
CA GLY A 92 -20.21 0.80 -5.22
C GLY A 92 -20.32 0.77 -6.74
N GLY A 93 -19.85 -0.29 -7.40
CA GLY A 93 -19.88 -0.47 -8.85
C GLY A 93 -18.93 0.45 -9.61
N GLY A 94 -17.96 1.08 -8.92
CA GLY A 94 -16.87 1.85 -9.52
C GLY A 94 -15.60 1.00 -9.70
N ALA A 95 -14.60 1.61 -10.32
CA ALA A 95 -13.28 0.99 -10.45
C ALA A 95 -12.18 2.05 -10.50
N TRP A 96 -10.98 1.65 -10.10
CA TRP A 96 -9.73 2.35 -10.39
C TRP A 96 -9.12 1.62 -11.59
N ASP A 97 -9.13 2.26 -12.72
CA ASP A 97 -8.71 1.74 -14.01
C ASP A 97 -7.73 2.67 -14.71
N GLY A 98 -7.33 2.36 -15.93
CA GLY A 98 -6.41 3.15 -16.73
C GLY A 98 -6.32 2.68 -18.17
N ASP A 99 -5.32 3.18 -18.89
CA ASP A 99 -5.19 2.99 -20.34
C ASP A 99 -4.31 1.81 -20.76
N ASN A 100 -3.76 1.05 -19.79
CA ASN A 100 -2.95 -0.13 -20.07
C ASN A 100 -3.85 -1.36 -20.11
N PHE A 101 -4.10 -1.91 -21.29
CA PHE A 101 -5.06 -2.99 -21.44
C PHE A 101 -4.43 -4.37 -21.29
N LEU A 102 -4.96 -5.14 -20.31
CA LEU A 102 -4.62 -6.54 -20.08
C LEU A 102 -5.89 -7.41 -20.08
N CYS A 103 -5.69 -8.73 -20.12
CA CYS A 103 -6.80 -9.66 -20.10
C CYS A 103 -7.23 -10.00 -18.67
N THR A 104 -8.54 -10.07 -18.43
CA THR A 104 -9.13 -10.50 -17.15
C THR A 104 -10.26 -11.51 -17.41
N ARG A 105 -10.80 -12.07 -16.34
CA ARG A 105 -12.05 -12.84 -16.31
C ARG A 105 -12.65 -12.81 -14.91
N ASP A 106 -13.91 -13.20 -14.78
CA ASP A 106 -14.65 -13.10 -13.51
C ASP A 106 -14.09 -13.97 -12.40
N GLU A 107 -13.66 -15.21 -12.71
CA GLU A 107 -13.08 -16.07 -11.68
C GLU A 107 -11.59 -15.78 -11.47
N THR A 108 -11.03 -16.27 -10.37
CA THR A 108 -9.57 -16.22 -10.13
C THR A 108 -8.78 -16.72 -11.34
N PHE A 109 -7.76 -15.98 -11.76
CA PHE A 109 -7.06 -16.22 -13.00
C PHE A 109 -5.56 -15.95 -12.93
N THR A 110 -4.85 -16.61 -13.85
CA THR A 110 -3.51 -16.28 -14.29
C THR A 110 -3.51 -16.36 -15.80
N ILE A 111 -3.40 -15.23 -16.49
CA ILE A 111 -3.47 -15.14 -17.95
C ILE A 111 -2.12 -14.63 -18.48
N PHE A 112 -1.53 -15.41 -19.37
CA PHE A 112 -0.32 -15.04 -20.10
C PHE A 112 -0.68 -14.34 -21.39
N ASP A 113 0.13 -13.33 -21.74
CA ASP A 113 -0.05 -12.47 -22.90
C ASP A 113 -1.25 -11.51 -22.75
N THR A 114 -1.10 -10.32 -23.28
CA THR A 114 -2.07 -9.21 -23.19
C THR A 114 -2.83 -8.99 -24.49
N GLU A 115 -2.48 -9.73 -25.55
CA GLU A 115 -3.10 -9.55 -26.86
C GLU A 115 -4.33 -10.43 -27.04
N ASN A 116 -5.24 -9.96 -27.91
CA ASN A 116 -6.41 -10.70 -28.36
C ASN A 116 -7.28 -11.28 -27.24
N CYS A 117 -7.44 -10.57 -26.12
CA CYS A 117 -8.21 -11.02 -24.96
C CYS A 117 -9.58 -11.58 -25.36
N LEU A 118 -10.37 -10.80 -26.10
CA LEU A 118 -11.73 -11.18 -26.51
C LEU A 118 -11.76 -12.45 -27.40
N ALA A 119 -10.83 -12.56 -28.34
CA ALA A 119 -10.73 -13.73 -29.20
C ALA A 119 -10.33 -15.01 -28.44
N ARG A 120 -9.69 -14.85 -27.28
CA ARG A 120 -9.28 -15.92 -26.37
C ARG A 120 -10.33 -16.22 -25.29
N GLY A 121 -11.47 -15.51 -25.29
CA GLY A 121 -12.55 -15.69 -24.32
C GLY A 121 -12.32 -14.98 -22.98
N TYR A 122 -11.48 -13.94 -22.95
CA TYR A 122 -11.22 -13.10 -21.82
C TYR A 122 -11.81 -11.70 -22.03
N GLU A 123 -11.95 -10.93 -20.97
CA GLU A 123 -12.26 -9.51 -21.04
C GLU A 123 -10.99 -8.70 -21.30
N ARG A 124 -11.16 -7.53 -21.91
CA ARG A 124 -10.10 -6.55 -22.12
C ARG A 124 -10.31 -5.41 -21.16
N THR A 125 -9.50 -5.37 -20.10
CA THR A 125 -9.66 -4.45 -18.95
C THR A 125 -8.54 -3.44 -18.92
N GLY A 126 -8.84 -2.20 -18.60
CA GLY A 126 -7.88 -1.11 -18.45
C GLY A 126 -7.23 -1.12 -17.08
N PHE A 127 -5.91 -1.10 -17.02
CA PHE A 127 -5.13 -1.08 -15.78
C PHE A 127 -4.39 0.26 -15.66
N PHE A 128 -4.34 0.83 -14.48
CA PHE A 128 -3.49 1.99 -14.20
C PHE A 128 -2.08 1.56 -13.84
N GLU A 129 -1.11 2.42 -14.11
CA GLU A 129 0.31 2.16 -13.86
C GLU A 129 0.70 2.55 -12.44
N VAL A 130 1.51 1.71 -11.81
CA VAL A 130 2.15 1.94 -10.52
C VAL A 130 3.66 2.00 -10.72
N ASP A 131 4.27 3.18 -10.55
CA ASP A 131 5.73 3.36 -10.58
C ASP A 131 6.31 3.06 -9.20
N THR A 132 6.96 1.93 -9.05
CA THR A 132 7.64 1.52 -7.81
C THR A 132 8.98 2.21 -7.59
N GLN A 133 9.42 3.08 -8.52
CA GLN A 133 10.69 3.79 -8.47
C GLN A 133 11.92 2.86 -8.35
N ASN A 134 11.83 1.66 -8.91
CA ASN A 134 12.82 0.58 -8.81
C ASN A 134 13.09 0.12 -7.36
N ARG A 135 12.13 0.26 -6.47
CA ARG A 135 12.22 -0.31 -5.11
C ARG A 135 11.86 -1.78 -5.15
N SER A 136 12.45 -2.55 -4.25
CA SER A 136 12.17 -3.98 -4.09
C SER A 136 10.83 -4.26 -3.41
N ASP A 137 10.26 -3.26 -2.73
CA ASP A 137 8.95 -3.31 -2.05
C ASP A 137 8.14 -2.06 -2.34
N TRP A 138 6.83 -2.19 -2.39
CA TRP A 138 5.92 -1.07 -2.58
C TRP A 138 4.58 -1.28 -1.88
N THR A 139 4.06 -0.21 -1.30
CA THR A 139 2.70 -0.21 -0.74
C THR A 139 1.91 0.92 -1.39
N LEU A 140 0.83 0.56 -2.07
CA LEU A 140 -0.15 1.48 -2.61
C LEU A 140 -1.28 1.66 -1.60
N GLN A 141 -1.65 2.91 -1.33
CA GLN A 141 -2.85 3.26 -0.56
C GLN A 141 -3.95 3.63 -1.54
N LEU A 142 -5.02 2.86 -1.57
CA LEU A 142 -6.18 3.08 -2.40
C LEU A 142 -7.21 3.89 -1.63
N LYS A 143 -7.57 5.06 -2.17
CA LYS A 143 -8.59 5.95 -1.60
C LYS A 143 -9.74 6.11 -2.57
N ASP A 144 -10.92 6.42 -2.03
CA ASP A 144 -12.02 6.80 -2.90
C ASP A 144 -11.61 7.93 -3.86
N PRO A 145 -12.05 7.88 -5.11
CA PRO A 145 -11.80 8.98 -6.04
C PRO A 145 -12.41 10.26 -5.46
N VAL A 146 -11.65 11.34 -5.51
CA VAL A 146 -12.15 12.65 -5.08
C VAL A 146 -13.24 13.06 -6.07
N ASN A 147 -14.50 12.96 -5.64
CA ASN A 147 -15.60 13.49 -6.42
C ASN A 147 -15.50 15.02 -6.39
N ASN A 148 -14.96 15.62 -7.45
CA ASN A 148 -14.91 17.08 -7.62
C ASN A 148 -16.30 17.70 -7.82
N ASP A 149 -17.38 16.91 -7.71
CA ASP A 149 -18.77 17.40 -7.82
C ASP A 149 -19.23 18.18 -6.58
N THR A 150 -18.43 18.22 -5.51
CA THR A 150 -18.60 19.11 -4.36
C THR A 150 -17.56 20.22 -4.35
N ALA A 151 -17.20 20.77 -5.52
CA ALA A 151 -16.67 22.11 -5.56
C ALA A 151 -17.77 23.03 -5.04
N GLU A 152 -17.71 23.39 -3.77
CA GLU A 152 -18.46 24.49 -3.19
C GLU A 152 -18.33 25.67 -4.16
N PRO A 153 -19.43 26.27 -4.65
CA PRO A 153 -19.31 27.47 -5.46
C PRO A 153 -18.58 28.49 -4.61
N ASP A 154 -17.45 28.95 -5.10
CA ASP A 154 -16.65 30.00 -4.50
C ASP A 154 -17.57 31.21 -4.24
N ALA A 155 -18.03 31.33 -3.00
CA ALA A 155 -18.83 32.46 -2.53
C ALA A 155 -17.87 33.63 -2.27
N GLY A 156 -17.34 34.21 -3.37
CA GLY A 156 -16.35 35.26 -3.30
C GLY A 156 -16.14 36.03 -4.60
N ALA A 157 -17.18 36.30 -5.33
CA ALA A 157 -17.15 37.38 -6.34
C ALA A 157 -18.00 38.54 -5.82
N ASP A 158 -17.35 39.38 -5.06
CA ASP A 158 -17.89 40.64 -4.60
C ASP A 158 -18.53 41.43 -5.74
N ASP A 159 -19.80 41.72 -5.52
CA ASP A 159 -20.58 42.71 -6.19
C ASP A 159 -19.89 44.09 -6.08
N ALA A 160 -19.11 44.48 -7.06
CA ALA A 160 -18.59 45.82 -7.21
C ALA A 160 -19.64 46.62 -7.98
N PRO A 161 -20.21 47.67 -7.39
CA PRO A 161 -21.17 48.53 -8.11
C PRO A 161 -20.48 49.29 -9.23
N LEU A 162 -20.95 49.10 -10.45
CA LEU A 162 -20.60 49.96 -11.58
C LEU A 162 -21.29 51.32 -11.42
N GLU A 163 -20.66 52.23 -10.71
CA GLU A 163 -20.93 53.67 -10.85
C GLU A 163 -20.16 54.17 -12.05
N GLY A 164 -20.84 54.34 -13.11
CA GLY A 164 -20.39 54.98 -14.35
C GLY A 164 -21.41 56.00 -14.77
N GLU A 165 -21.33 57.18 -14.18
CA GLU A 165 -22.05 58.40 -14.52
C GLU A 165 -21.75 58.82 -15.94
N VAL A 166 -22.80 59.04 -16.74
CA VAL A 166 -22.74 59.63 -18.09
C VAL A 166 -23.01 61.13 -17.93
N PRO A 167 -22.11 62.04 -18.34
CA PRO A 167 -22.49 63.43 -18.55
C PRO A 167 -23.09 63.63 -19.92
N ALA A 168 -24.28 64.32 -19.93
CA ALA A 168 -24.90 64.86 -21.12
C ALA A 168 -24.17 66.12 -21.61
N GLU A 169 -23.91 66.20 -22.91
CA GLU A 169 -24.12 67.37 -23.83
C GLU A 169 -23.92 66.92 -25.26
#